data_501b2dfd509afed3de91cacd1242e033
#
_entry.id   501b2dfd509afed3de91cacd1242e033
#
_cell.length_a   1.000
_cell.length_b   1.000
_cell.length_c   1.000
_cell.angle_alpha   90.00
_cell.angle_beta   90.00
_cell.angle_gamma   90.00
#
_symmetry.space_group_name_H-M   'P 1'
#
loop_
_entity.id
_entity.type
_entity.pdbx_description
1 polymer ?
#
loop_
_entity_poly.entity_id
_entity_poly.type
_entity_poly.pdbx_seq_one_letter_code
_entity_poly.pdbx_strand_id
1 'polypeptide(L)'
;TRLAADYPVITTHWHDEAELTLITKGSCTYQIDLLEYEAKEGDIIFIPPLLLHSISIRDCDEFYSETYVFHINFLGGNNTDICSSRYLTPLINHEFAMPYLIAPKHPAYSSLCKCFMRITNLYSSQEFGYELALKAFLLQAIFLLLQYSEKNADFGVNTSSDKLKNVLDYIEMHYAESIQVSELAGLCYFSEYHFMRFFKKHMNMTCVQYINLSLIHISEPTRLL
;
A
#
# COMPACT_ATOMS: atom_id res chain seq x y z
N THR A 1 -3.85 -13.58 1.33
CA THR A 1 -3.25 -13.48 2.69
C THR A 1 -4.26 -13.97 3.71
N ARG A 2 -3.83 -14.80 4.65
CA ARG A 2 -4.60 -15.18 5.83
C ARG A 2 -3.93 -14.50 7.02
N LEU A 3 -4.62 -13.56 7.65
CA LEU A 3 -4.18 -13.02 8.94
C LEU A 3 -4.84 -13.87 10.03
N ALA A 4 -4.03 -14.45 10.90
CA ALA A 4 -4.50 -15.20 12.06
C ALA A 4 -4.88 -14.22 13.19
N ALA A 5 -5.78 -14.66 14.07
CA ALA A 5 -6.17 -13.87 15.26
C ALA A 5 -4.99 -13.47 16.15
N ASP A 6 -3.87 -14.21 16.08
CA ASP A 6 -2.64 -13.93 16.83
C ASP A 6 -1.81 -12.77 16.23
N TYR A 7 -2.07 -12.38 14.97
CA TYR A 7 -1.41 -11.25 14.29
C TYR A 7 -2.45 -10.39 13.56
N PRO A 8 -3.27 -9.62 14.30
CA PRO A 8 -4.39 -8.88 13.72
C PRO A 8 -3.96 -7.60 12.99
N VAL A 9 -2.67 -7.34 12.82
CA VAL A 9 -2.16 -6.08 12.27
C VAL A 9 -1.00 -6.33 11.32
N ILE A 10 -1.11 -5.77 10.10
CA ILE A 10 0.04 -5.46 9.25
C ILE A 10 0.42 -4.02 9.56
N THR A 11 1.62 -3.83 10.10
CA THR A 11 2.12 -2.51 10.51
C THR A 11 2.28 -1.58 9.30
N THR A 12 2.25 -0.28 9.55
CA THR A 12 2.44 0.75 8.52
C THR A 12 3.77 0.57 7.80
N HIS A 13 3.69 0.43 6.48
CA HIS A 13 4.83 0.23 5.57
C HIS A 13 4.51 0.79 4.18
N TRP A 14 5.48 0.77 3.29
CA TRP A 14 5.32 1.06 1.85
C TRP A 14 6.32 0.23 1.05
N HIS A 15 6.07 0.08 -0.22
CA HIS A 15 6.94 -0.64 -1.17
C HIS A 15 6.70 -0.14 -2.60
N ASP A 16 7.59 -0.51 -3.52
CA ASP A 16 7.59 -0.05 -4.91
C ASP A 16 6.52 -0.71 -5.80
N GLU A 17 5.81 -1.69 -5.26
CA GLU A 17 4.77 -2.40 -5.95
C GLU A 17 3.40 -1.75 -5.72
N ALA A 18 2.48 -1.99 -6.65
CA ALA A 18 1.05 -1.78 -6.46
C ALA A 18 0.40 -3.03 -5.90
N GLU A 19 -0.66 -2.85 -5.11
CA GLU A 19 -1.50 -3.95 -4.62
C GLU A 19 -2.92 -3.85 -5.14
N LEU A 20 -3.46 -5.00 -5.56
CA LEU A 20 -4.88 -5.18 -5.86
C LEU A 20 -5.41 -6.32 -4.99
N THR A 21 -6.25 -6.00 -4.03
CA THR A 21 -6.75 -6.92 -3.01
C THR A 21 -8.25 -7.09 -3.10
N LEU A 22 -8.74 -8.33 -3.06
CA LEU A 22 -10.16 -8.66 -2.83
C LEU A 22 -10.31 -9.24 -1.43
N ILE A 23 -11.20 -8.69 -0.64
CA ILE A 23 -11.56 -9.25 0.67
C ILE A 23 -12.56 -10.37 0.44
N THR A 24 -12.16 -11.61 0.79
CA THR A 24 -12.97 -12.81 0.56
C THR A 24 -13.76 -13.24 1.79
N LYS A 25 -13.37 -12.77 2.99
CA LYS A 25 -14.11 -13.02 4.24
C LYS A 25 -13.73 -12.00 5.32
N GLY A 26 -14.70 -11.62 6.14
CA GLY A 26 -14.49 -10.76 7.31
C GLY A 26 -14.47 -9.27 7.00
N SER A 27 -13.91 -8.50 7.92
CA SER A 27 -13.75 -7.06 7.81
C SER A 27 -12.45 -6.59 8.43
N CYS A 28 -11.95 -5.46 7.97
CA CYS A 28 -10.71 -4.86 8.48
C CYS A 28 -10.74 -3.35 8.28
N THR A 29 -9.89 -2.65 8.99
CA THR A 29 -9.58 -1.25 8.75
C THR A 29 -8.27 -1.15 7.99
N TYR A 30 -8.30 -0.62 6.77
CA TYR A 30 -7.11 -0.16 6.07
C TYR A 30 -6.80 1.27 6.47
N GLN A 31 -5.55 1.56 6.78
CA GLN A 31 -5.05 2.93 6.77
C GLN A 31 -4.25 3.11 5.49
N ILE A 32 -4.66 4.03 4.62
CA ILE A 32 -3.99 4.34 3.36
C ILE A 32 -3.75 5.84 3.31
N ASP A 33 -2.51 6.26 3.10
CA ASP A 33 -2.10 7.67 3.12
C ASP A 33 -2.60 8.42 4.38
N LEU A 34 -2.49 7.75 5.53
CA LEU A 34 -2.93 8.21 6.86
C LEU A 34 -4.45 8.40 7.03
N LEU A 35 -5.27 8.00 6.05
CA LEU A 35 -6.72 7.97 6.11
C LEU A 35 -7.22 6.55 6.39
N GLU A 36 -8.28 6.42 7.18
CA GLU A 36 -8.88 5.13 7.52
C GLU A 36 -10.02 4.78 6.56
N TYR A 37 -10.05 3.52 6.13
CA TYR A 37 -11.04 2.93 5.25
C TYR A 37 -11.55 1.63 5.88
N GLU A 38 -12.83 1.59 6.24
CA GLU A 38 -13.49 0.37 6.70
C GLU A 38 -13.80 -0.50 5.49
N ALA A 39 -13.19 -1.67 5.43
CA ALA A 39 -13.31 -2.61 4.33
C ALA A 39 -13.86 -3.94 4.83
N LYS A 40 -14.66 -4.61 4.00
CA LYS A 40 -15.36 -5.84 4.33
C LYS A 40 -15.41 -6.81 3.16
N GLU A 41 -15.90 -8.00 3.42
CA GLU A 41 -16.11 -9.03 2.41
C GLU A 41 -16.79 -8.49 1.14
N GLY A 42 -16.18 -8.78 0.00
CA GLY A 42 -16.56 -8.31 -1.32
C GLY A 42 -15.93 -6.99 -1.75
N ASP A 43 -15.35 -6.22 -0.85
CA ASP A 43 -14.67 -4.98 -1.24
C ASP A 43 -13.32 -5.26 -1.93
N ILE A 44 -12.97 -4.39 -2.89
CA ILE A 44 -11.68 -4.40 -3.55
C ILE A 44 -10.89 -3.19 -3.05
N ILE A 45 -9.62 -3.43 -2.70
CA ILE A 45 -8.65 -2.39 -2.32
C ILE A 45 -7.61 -2.28 -3.42
N PHE A 46 -7.28 -1.04 -3.79
CA PHE A 46 -6.14 -0.73 -4.64
C PHE A 46 -5.18 0.20 -3.92
N ILE A 47 -3.93 -0.20 -3.83
CA ILE A 47 -2.85 0.60 -3.24
C ILE A 47 -1.83 0.89 -4.33
N PRO A 48 -1.66 2.17 -4.73
CA PRO A 48 -0.59 2.58 -5.63
C PRO A 48 0.80 2.31 -5.03
N PRO A 49 1.85 2.20 -5.86
CA PRO A 49 3.23 2.11 -5.37
C PRO A 49 3.58 3.23 -4.40
N LEU A 50 4.52 2.97 -3.51
CA LEU A 50 5.08 3.97 -2.59
C LEU A 50 4.08 4.63 -1.65
N LEU A 51 2.87 4.12 -1.50
CA LEU A 51 1.88 4.70 -0.61
C LEU A 51 1.92 4.02 0.77
N LEU A 52 2.01 4.82 1.84
CA LEU A 52 1.95 4.32 3.21
C LEU A 52 0.62 3.61 3.46
N HIS A 53 0.68 2.37 3.93
CA HIS A 53 -0.52 1.61 4.25
C HIS A 53 -0.31 0.63 5.39
N SER A 54 -1.40 0.27 6.04
CA SER A 54 -1.47 -0.75 7.08
C SER A 54 -2.85 -1.40 7.10
N ILE A 55 -2.94 -2.58 7.72
CA ILE A 55 -4.20 -3.31 7.90
C ILE A 55 -4.33 -3.64 9.38
N SER A 56 -5.49 -3.37 9.96
CA SER A 56 -5.86 -3.82 11.29
C SER A 56 -7.18 -4.56 11.26
N ILE A 57 -7.24 -5.70 11.95
CA ILE A 57 -8.44 -6.49 12.09
C ILE A 57 -9.00 -6.21 13.47
N ARG A 58 -10.24 -5.74 13.53
CA ARG A 58 -10.98 -5.52 14.77
C ARG A 58 -12.26 -6.35 14.67
N ASP A 59 -12.61 -6.97 15.76
CA ASP A 59 -13.93 -7.60 15.94
C ASP A 59 -14.31 -8.73 14.96
N CYS A 60 -13.37 -9.42 14.33
CA CYS A 60 -13.67 -10.62 13.55
C CYS A 60 -12.70 -11.76 13.89
N ASP A 61 -13.25 -12.98 14.02
CA ASP A 61 -12.47 -14.19 14.32
C ASP A 61 -11.63 -14.66 13.13
N GLU A 62 -12.04 -14.28 11.90
CA GLU A 62 -11.38 -14.72 10.67
C GLU A 62 -11.40 -13.60 9.61
N PHE A 63 -10.24 -13.32 9.04
CA PHE A 63 -10.07 -12.44 7.90
C PHE A 63 -9.29 -13.13 6.80
N TYR A 64 -9.82 -13.10 5.58
CA TYR A 64 -9.17 -13.64 4.39
C TYR A 64 -9.22 -12.63 3.26
N SER A 65 -8.10 -12.48 2.58
CA SER A 65 -8.00 -11.66 1.37
C SER A 65 -7.12 -12.34 0.33
N GLU A 66 -7.39 -12.07 -0.92
CA GLU A 66 -6.53 -12.42 -2.05
C GLU A 66 -5.90 -11.14 -2.59
N THR A 67 -4.56 -11.07 -2.59
CA THR A 67 -3.80 -9.88 -2.98
C THR A 67 -2.84 -10.21 -4.10
N TYR A 68 -2.85 -9.39 -5.15
CA TYR A 68 -1.86 -9.37 -6.22
C TYR A 68 -0.96 -8.17 -6.02
N VAL A 69 0.32 -8.45 -5.78
CA VAL A 69 1.39 -7.45 -5.64
C VAL A 69 2.18 -7.46 -6.93
N PHE A 70 2.36 -6.31 -7.57
CA PHE A 70 3.03 -6.22 -8.86
C PHE A 70 3.71 -4.87 -9.07
N HIS A 71 4.90 -4.90 -9.68
CA HIS A 71 5.56 -3.66 -10.12
C HIS A 71 4.83 -3.05 -11.32
N ILE A 72 4.60 -1.75 -11.28
CA ILE A 72 4.03 -1.03 -12.43
C ILE A 72 4.91 -1.15 -13.68
N ASN A 73 6.23 -1.28 -13.51
CA ASN A 73 7.17 -1.53 -14.61
C ASN A 73 6.93 -2.85 -15.35
N PHE A 74 6.25 -3.82 -14.73
CA PHE A 74 5.78 -5.02 -15.43
C PHE A 74 4.74 -4.66 -16.50
N LEU A 75 3.94 -3.62 -16.29
CA LEU A 75 2.88 -3.19 -17.21
C LEU A 75 3.41 -2.35 -18.37
N GLY A 76 4.45 -1.59 -18.15
CA GLY A 76 5.10 -0.76 -19.17
C GLY A 76 6.42 -0.21 -18.62
N GLY A 77 7.51 -0.36 -19.36
CA GLY A 77 8.84 0.00 -18.88
C GLY A 77 9.67 0.84 -19.84
N ASN A 78 9.11 1.33 -20.95
CA ASN A 78 9.85 2.10 -21.94
C ASN A 78 9.37 3.56 -21.96
N ASN A 79 10.29 4.51 -21.83
CA ASN A 79 10.00 5.95 -21.92
C ASN A 79 9.38 6.39 -23.27
N THR A 80 9.41 5.53 -24.28
CA THR A 80 8.79 5.75 -25.59
C THR A 80 7.33 5.27 -25.66
N ASP A 81 6.87 4.51 -24.65
CA ASP A 81 5.48 4.06 -24.57
C ASP A 81 4.60 5.18 -24.00
N ILE A 82 3.57 5.55 -24.79
CA ILE A 82 2.62 6.59 -24.41
C ILE A 82 1.82 6.22 -23.15
N CYS A 83 1.56 4.93 -22.92
CA CYS A 83 0.85 4.48 -21.73
C CYS A 83 1.72 4.68 -20.49
N SER A 84 3.01 4.36 -20.57
CA SER A 84 3.96 4.58 -19.50
C SER A 84 4.07 6.06 -19.14
N SER A 85 4.30 6.94 -20.13
CA SER A 85 4.55 8.37 -19.87
C SER A 85 3.30 9.13 -19.42
N ARG A 86 2.11 8.77 -19.93
CA ARG A 86 0.86 9.50 -19.65
C ARG A 86 0.08 8.98 -18.44
N TYR A 87 0.25 7.70 -18.09
CA TYR A 87 -0.62 7.06 -17.10
C TYR A 87 0.16 6.33 -16.00
N LEU A 88 1.15 5.48 -16.36
CA LEU A 88 1.82 4.67 -15.37
C LEU A 88 2.82 5.46 -14.53
N THR A 89 3.64 6.32 -15.16
CA THR A 89 4.57 7.19 -14.43
C THR A 89 3.83 8.20 -13.54
N PRO A 90 2.80 8.93 -14.02
CA PRO A 90 1.98 9.78 -13.16
C PRO A 90 1.28 9.03 -12.00
N LEU A 91 0.89 7.75 -12.22
CA LEU A 91 0.32 6.93 -11.16
C LEU A 91 1.35 6.65 -10.07
N ILE A 92 2.58 6.25 -10.45
CA ILE A 92 3.71 6.04 -9.52
C ILE A 92 4.02 7.33 -8.75
N ASN A 93 3.97 8.48 -9.43
CA ASN A 93 4.24 9.78 -8.83
C ASN A 93 3.07 10.35 -8.00
N HIS A 94 1.96 9.63 -7.88
CA HIS A 94 0.75 10.07 -7.17
C HIS A 94 0.11 11.35 -7.75
N GLU A 95 0.26 11.60 -9.06
CA GLU A 95 -0.37 12.73 -9.74
C GLU A 95 -1.89 12.54 -9.88
N PHE A 96 -2.38 11.32 -9.67
CA PHE A 96 -3.79 10.97 -9.66
C PHE A 96 -4.25 10.61 -8.24
N ALA A 97 -5.36 11.19 -7.80
CA ALA A 97 -6.10 10.73 -6.62
C ALA A 97 -6.91 9.49 -6.99
N MET A 98 -6.36 8.32 -6.73
CA MET A 98 -6.96 7.03 -7.07
C MET A 98 -8.06 6.62 -6.09
N PRO A 99 -9.11 5.90 -6.53
CA PRO A 99 -10.03 5.26 -5.60
C PRO A 99 -9.31 4.08 -4.91
N TYR A 100 -9.12 4.16 -3.59
CA TYR A 100 -8.46 3.09 -2.82
C TYR A 100 -9.43 1.98 -2.42
N LEU A 101 -10.67 2.32 -2.06
CA LEU A 101 -11.72 1.38 -1.67
C LEU A 101 -12.81 1.33 -2.76
N ILE A 102 -12.99 0.17 -3.36
CA ILE A 102 -13.99 -0.08 -4.40
C ILE A 102 -15.04 -1.06 -3.85
N ALA A 103 -16.08 -0.52 -3.26
CA ALA A 103 -17.22 -1.30 -2.75
C ALA A 103 -18.13 -1.82 -3.88
N PRO A 104 -19.00 -2.82 -3.65
CA PRO A 104 -19.89 -3.39 -4.66
C PRO A 104 -20.80 -2.40 -5.40
N LYS A 105 -21.09 -1.23 -4.79
CA LYS A 105 -21.89 -0.16 -5.42
C LYS A 105 -21.06 0.75 -6.34
N HIS A 106 -19.74 0.65 -6.32
CA HIS A 106 -18.87 1.47 -7.15
C HIS A 106 -19.04 1.10 -8.64
N PRO A 107 -19.14 2.07 -9.58
CA PRO A 107 -19.39 1.77 -11.00
C PRO A 107 -18.35 0.84 -11.64
N ALA A 108 -17.07 0.93 -11.23
CA ALA A 108 -16.00 0.06 -11.73
C ALA A 108 -16.05 -1.36 -11.16
N TYR A 109 -16.79 -1.61 -10.07
CA TYR A 109 -16.72 -2.84 -9.28
C TYR A 109 -16.89 -4.11 -10.11
N SER A 110 -18.00 -4.23 -10.85
CA SER A 110 -18.30 -5.45 -11.63
C SER A 110 -17.22 -5.79 -12.66
N SER A 111 -16.64 -4.76 -13.31
CA SER A 111 -15.57 -4.94 -14.28
C SER A 111 -14.24 -5.29 -13.62
N LEU A 112 -13.92 -4.69 -12.46
CA LEU A 112 -12.74 -5.02 -11.67
C LEU A 112 -12.81 -6.45 -11.12
N CYS A 113 -13.97 -6.91 -10.62
CA CYS A 113 -14.15 -8.30 -10.21
C CYS A 113 -13.86 -9.28 -11.36
N LYS A 114 -14.31 -8.97 -12.58
CA LYS A 114 -14.00 -9.80 -13.76
C LYS A 114 -12.50 -9.85 -14.06
N CYS A 115 -11.82 -8.70 -13.97
CA CYS A 115 -10.36 -8.67 -14.11
C CYS A 115 -9.69 -9.51 -13.03
N PHE A 116 -10.10 -9.34 -11.76
CA PHE A 116 -9.56 -10.08 -10.63
C PHE A 116 -9.71 -11.61 -10.82
N MET A 117 -10.91 -12.09 -11.13
CA MET A 117 -11.16 -13.51 -11.39
C MET A 117 -10.30 -14.06 -12.56
N ARG A 118 -10.09 -13.25 -13.62
CA ARG A 118 -9.24 -13.65 -14.74
C ARG A 118 -7.78 -13.75 -14.33
N ILE A 119 -7.29 -12.80 -13.55
CA ILE A 119 -5.93 -12.82 -12.99
C ILE A 119 -5.73 -14.08 -12.13
N THR A 120 -6.67 -14.36 -11.21
CA THR A 120 -6.65 -15.57 -10.36
C THR A 120 -6.55 -16.85 -11.18
N ASN A 121 -7.40 -17.01 -12.21
CA ASN A 121 -7.42 -18.20 -13.06
C ASN A 121 -6.11 -18.35 -13.86
N LEU A 122 -5.60 -17.27 -14.45
CA LEU A 122 -4.36 -17.27 -15.21
C LEU A 122 -3.15 -17.61 -14.34
N TYR A 123 -3.09 -17.01 -13.15
CA TYR A 123 -2.02 -17.28 -12.20
C TYR A 123 -2.03 -18.73 -11.68
N SER A 124 -3.20 -19.35 -11.60
CA SER A 124 -3.35 -20.75 -11.18
C SER A 124 -3.03 -21.74 -12.29
N SER A 125 -3.38 -21.43 -13.56
CA SER A 125 -3.17 -22.37 -14.70
C SER A 125 -1.75 -22.32 -15.26
N GLN A 126 -1.11 -21.15 -15.25
CA GLN A 126 0.24 -20.91 -15.79
C GLN A 126 0.48 -21.50 -17.19
N GLU A 127 -0.54 -21.42 -18.05
CA GLU A 127 -0.42 -21.86 -19.44
C GLU A 127 0.59 -21.00 -20.20
N PHE A 128 1.14 -21.51 -21.30
CA PHE A 128 2.13 -20.77 -22.10
C PHE A 128 1.62 -19.39 -22.50
N GLY A 129 2.35 -18.34 -22.12
CA GLY A 129 2.01 -16.95 -22.39
C GLY A 129 1.02 -16.32 -21.39
N TYR A 130 0.75 -16.96 -20.25
CA TYR A 130 -0.14 -16.43 -19.22
C TYR A 130 0.29 -15.05 -18.71
N GLU A 131 1.58 -14.73 -18.69
CA GLU A 131 2.11 -13.43 -18.30
C GLU A 131 1.62 -12.29 -19.21
N LEU A 132 1.45 -12.56 -20.50
CA LEU A 132 0.88 -11.59 -21.46
C LEU A 132 -0.58 -11.28 -21.10
N ALA A 133 -1.34 -12.32 -20.78
CA ALA A 133 -2.73 -12.17 -20.37
C ALA A 133 -2.85 -11.49 -18.98
N LEU A 134 -1.98 -11.84 -18.02
CA LEU A 134 -1.91 -11.16 -16.73
C LEU A 134 -1.67 -9.66 -16.91
N LYS A 135 -0.67 -9.29 -17.71
CA LYS A 135 -0.36 -7.90 -18.04
C LYS A 135 -1.57 -7.17 -18.64
N ALA A 136 -2.29 -7.81 -19.56
CA ALA A 136 -3.46 -7.22 -20.19
C ALA A 136 -4.60 -6.96 -19.18
N PHE A 137 -4.89 -7.90 -18.27
CA PHE A 137 -5.93 -7.72 -17.26
C PHE A 137 -5.52 -6.74 -16.14
N LEU A 138 -4.25 -6.68 -15.76
CA LEU A 138 -3.75 -5.67 -14.84
C LEU A 138 -3.82 -4.27 -15.47
N LEU A 139 -3.44 -4.10 -16.74
CA LEU A 139 -3.62 -2.84 -17.47
C LEU A 139 -5.09 -2.43 -17.56
N GLN A 140 -5.99 -3.40 -17.79
CA GLN A 140 -7.43 -3.14 -17.80
C GLN A 140 -7.92 -2.72 -16.42
N ALA A 141 -7.44 -3.32 -15.33
CA ALA A 141 -7.78 -2.91 -13.98
C ALA A 141 -7.32 -1.47 -13.69
N ILE A 142 -6.07 -1.13 -14.04
CA ILE A 142 -5.57 0.25 -13.91
C ILE A 142 -6.40 1.23 -14.74
N PHE A 143 -6.73 0.89 -15.98
CA PHE A 143 -7.61 1.73 -16.83
C PHE A 143 -8.97 2.00 -16.16
N LEU A 144 -9.61 0.96 -15.60
CA LEU A 144 -10.89 1.10 -14.91
C LEU A 144 -10.79 1.99 -13.67
N LEU A 145 -9.71 1.90 -12.92
CA LEU A 145 -9.47 2.75 -11.76
C LEU A 145 -9.19 4.20 -12.16
N LEU A 146 -8.38 4.42 -13.21
CA LEU A 146 -8.09 5.76 -13.74
C LEU A 146 -9.33 6.50 -14.23
N GLN A 147 -10.36 5.81 -14.73
CA GLN A 147 -11.62 6.44 -15.12
C GLN A 147 -12.35 7.13 -13.96
N TYR A 148 -12.07 6.76 -12.74
CA TYR A 148 -12.65 7.31 -11.52
C TYR A 148 -11.61 8.02 -10.66
N SER A 149 -10.43 8.29 -11.20
CA SER A 149 -9.42 9.13 -10.57
C SER A 149 -9.59 10.59 -10.94
N GLU A 150 -9.11 11.48 -10.08
CA GLU A 150 -9.03 12.91 -10.32
C GLU A 150 -7.56 13.35 -10.30
N LYS A 151 -7.27 14.58 -10.72
CA LYS A 151 -5.95 15.15 -10.50
C LYS A 151 -5.74 15.31 -9.00
N ASN A 152 -4.60 14.84 -8.51
CA ASN A 152 -4.28 14.98 -7.09
C ASN A 152 -3.99 16.46 -6.80
N ALA A 153 -4.85 17.09 -5.98
CA ALA A 153 -4.72 18.49 -5.60
C ALA A 153 -3.47 18.74 -4.73
N ASP A 154 -3.02 17.73 -3.99
CA ASP A 154 -1.87 17.77 -3.10
C ASP A 154 -0.56 17.34 -3.79
N PHE A 155 -0.58 17.09 -5.10
CA PHE A 155 0.61 16.71 -5.84
C PHE A 155 1.69 17.78 -5.74
N GLY A 156 2.89 17.36 -5.32
CA GLY A 156 4.04 18.24 -5.09
C GLY A 156 4.03 19.00 -3.77
N VAL A 157 3.02 18.82 -2.93
CA VAL A 157 2.99 19.32 -1.56
C VAL A 157 3.61 18.28 -0.62
N ASN A 158 4.49 18.73 0.29
CA ASN A 158 5.06 17.85 1.33
C ASN A 158 3.98 17.48 2.35
N THR A 159 3.37 16.33 2.17
CA THR A 159 2.25 15.86 2.99
C THR A 159 2.71 15.31 4.34
N SER A 160 1.76 15.03 5.23
CA SER A 160 2.04 14.34 6.49
C SER A 160 2.57 12.91 6.26
N SER A 161 2.14 12.27 5.18
CA SER A 161 2.62 10.96 4.74
C SER A 161 4.08 11.01 4.33
N ASP A 162 4.48 12.02 3.54
CA ASP A 162 5.88 12.19 3.12
C ASP A 162 6.80 12.46 4.31
N LYS A 163 6.34 13.26 5.28
CA LYS A 163 7.08 13.50 6.53
C LYS A 163 7.30 12.20 7.31
N LEU A 164 6.27 11.36 7.40
CA LEU A 164 6.39 10.08 8.09
C LEU A 164 7.35 9.15 7.35
N LYS A 165 7.26 9.05 6.03
CA LYS A 165 8.21 8.28 5.22
C LYS A 165 9.65 8.71 5.46
N ASN A 166 9.94 10.00 5.36
CA ASN A 166 11.28 10.53 5.60
C ASN A 166 11.83 10.13 6.97
N VAL A 167 10.99 10.08 7.99
CA VAL A 167 11.37 9.62 9.33
C VAL A 167 11.65 8.12 9.34
N LEU A 168 10.81 7.32 8.70
CA LEU A 168 10.96 5.86 8.67
C LEU A 168 12.21 5.47 7.86
N ASP A 169 12.43 6.11 6.70
CA ASP A 169 13.64 5.95 5.89
C ASP A 169 14.91 6.30 6.69
N TYR A 170 14.86 7.42 7.44
CA TYR A 170 15.98 7.83 8.28
C TYR A 170 16.27 6.78 9.36
N ILE A 171 15.25 6.27 10.04
CA ILE A 171 15.41 5.21 11.06
C ILE A 171 16.01 3.96 10.41
N GLU A 172 15.53 3.56 9.22
CA GLU A 172 16.02 2.39 8.51
C GLU A 172 17.48 2.52 8.07
N MET A 173 17.91 3.72 7.67
CA MET A 173 19.30 3.97 7.28
C MET A 173 20.26 4.08 8.48
N HIS A 174 19.78 4.52 9.64
CA HIS A 174 20.60 4.85 10.81
C HIS A 174 20.33 3.98 12.04
N TYR A 175 19.61 2.86 11.88
CA TYR A 175 19.20 2.00 12.99
C TYR A 175 20.34 1.51 13.90
N ALA A 176 21.57 1.41 13.35
CA ALA A 176 22.78 1.02 14.13
C ALA A 176 23.40 2.17 14.93
N GLU A 177 22.88 3.38 14.79
CA GLU A 177 23.37 4.60 15.43
C GLU A 177 22.44 5.00 16.59
N SER A 178 22.91 5.95 17.41
CA SER A 178 22.07 6.54 18.46
C SER A 178 21.16 7.62 17.89
N ILE A 179 19.96 7.26 17.48
CA ILE A 179 18.97 8.21 16.92
C ILE A 179 18.33 9.01 18.04
N GLN A 180 18.35 10.33 17.93
CA GLN A 180 17.69 11.26 18.87
C GLN A 180 16.28 11.64 18.37
N VAL A 181 15.31 11.74 19.29
CA VAL A 181 13.94 12.16 18.95
C VAL A 181 13.92 13.57 18.33
N SER A 182 14.83 14.45 18.77
CA SER A 182 14.99 15.80 18.22
C SER A 182 15.37 15.80 16.73
N GLU A 183 16.20 14.85 16.29
CA GLU A 183 16.59 14.70 14.88
C GLU A 183 15.38 14.31 14.04
N LEU A 184 14.62 13.31 14.48
CA LEU A 184 13.39 12.86 13.80
C LEU A 184 12.33 13.97 13.74
N ALA A 185 12.16 14.72 14.82
CA ALA A 185 11.26 15.86 14.86
C ALA A 185 11.69 16.96 13.87
N GLY A 186 13.02 17.19 13.75
CA GLY A 186 13.60 18.12 12.78
C GLY A 186 13.27 17.77 11.33
N LEU A 187 13.28 16.48 10.94
CA LEU A 187 12.91 16.03 9.59
C LEU A 187 11.46 16.41 9.22
N CYS A 188 10.58 16.47 10.22
CA CYS A 188 9.17 16.85 10.04
C CYS A 188 8.90 18.35 10.19
N TYR A 189 9.87 19.14 10.61
CA TYR A 189 9.70 20.52 11.07
C TYR A 189 8.73 20.65 12.25
N PHE A 190 8.74 19.65 13.16
CA PHE A 190 7.90 19.59 14.35
C PHE A 190 8.72 19.83 15.62
N SER A 191 8.05 20.29 16.70
CA SER A 191 8.61 20.14 18.04
C SER A 191 8.61 18.64 18.43
N GLU A 192 9.51 18.22 19.31
CA GLU A 192 9.57 16.82 19.78
C GLU A 192 8.22 16.34 20.33
N TYR A 193 7.51 17.17 21.09
CA TYR A 193 6.19 16.84 21.62
C TYR A 193 5.16 16.58 20.51
N HIS A 194 5.12 17.47 19.48
CA HIS A 194 4.22 17.30 18.34
C HIS A 194 4.59 16.04 17.53
N PHE A 195 5.89 15.84 17.30
CA PHE A 195 6.40 14.66 16.60
C PHE A 195 6.02 13.35 17.31
N MET A 196 6.24 13.24 18.61
CA MET A 196 5.88 12.04 19.38
C MET A 196 4.38 11.71 19.29
N ARG A 197 3.51 12.72 19.33
CA ARG A 197 2.06 12.54 19.17
C ARG A 197 1.70 12.14 17.74
N PHE A 198 2.28 12.80 16.75
CA PHE A 198 2.12 12.50 15.33
C PHE A 198 2.53 11.06 15.03
N PHE A 199 3.75 10.68 15.41
CA PHE A 199 4.27 9.34 15.19
C PHE A 199 3.38 8.28 15.85
N LYS A 200 3.04 8.45 17.13
CA LYS A 200 2.18 7.51 17.84
C LYS A 200 0.79 7.39 17.23
N LYS A 201 0.21 8.49 16.74
CA LYS A 201 -1.10 8.49 16.08
C LYS A 201 -1.10 7.63 14.82
N HIS A 202 -0.05 7.70 14.00
CA HIS A 202 -0.02 7.06 12.68
C HIS A 202 0.63 5.68 12.68
N MET A 203 1.55 5.41 13.62
CA MET A 203 2.23 4.11 13.76
C MET A 203 1.63 3.22 14.85
N ASN A 204 0.66 3.71 15.64
CA ASN A 204 0.07 3.03 16.81
C ASN A 204 1.10 2.62 17.88
N MET A 205 2.33 3.10 17.80
CA MET A 205 3.41 2.88 18.75
C MET A 205 4.32 4.11 18.85
N THR A 206 5.13 4.20 19.90
CA THR A 206 6.10 5.30 20.03
C THR A 206 7.28 5.10 19.06
N CYS A 207 7.94 6.20 18.66
CA CYS A 207 9.13 6.11 17.82
C CYS A 207 10.26 5.29 18.47
N VAL A 208 10.42 5.37 19.77
CA VAL A 208 11.40 4.55 20.51
C VAL A 208 11.07 3.05 20.44
N GLN A 209 9.79 2.68 20.57
CA GLN A 209 9.35 1.29 20.36
C GLN A 209 9.61 0.83 18.93
N TYR A 210 9.34 1.68 17.93
CA TYR A 210 9.59 1.35 16.53
C TYR A 210 11.08 1.13 16.25
N ILE A 211 11.96 2.04 16.72
CA ILE A 211 13.42 1.88 16.58
C ILE A 211 13.89 0.57 17.20
N ASN A 212 13.41 0.24 18.41
CA ASN A 212 13.79 -1.02 19.06
C ASN A 212 13.31 -2.26 18.31
N LEU A 213 12.12 -2.22 17.69
CA LEU A 213 11.62 -3.31 16.85
C LEU A 213 12.43 -3.45 15.56
N SER A 214 12.84 -2.36 14.93
CA SER A 214 13.68 -2.38 13.73
C SER A 214 15.04 -3.05 14.02
N LEU A 215 15.63 -2.80 15.19
CA LEU A 215 16.84 -3.47 15.64
C LEU A 215 16.68 -5.00 15.80
N ILE A 216 15.50 -5.47 16.23
CA ILE A 216 15.21 -6.89 16.41
C ILE A 216 15.00 -7.58 15.04
N HIS A 217 14.23 -6.97 14.15
CA HIS A 217 13.93 -7.54 12.83
C HIS A 217 15.14 -7.70 11.92
N ILE A 218 16.13 -6.82 12.05
CA ILE A 218 17.37 -6.90 11.25
C ILE A 218 18.37 -7.92 11.85
N SER A 219 18.29 -8.18 13.15
CA SER A 219 19.11 -9.21 13.83
C SER A 219 18.62 -10.64 13.58
N GLU A 220 17.36 -10.83 13.17
CA GLU A 220 16.81 -12.12 12.74
C GLU A 220 16.59 -12.08 11.20
N PRO A 221 17.50 -12.69 10.39
CA PRO A 221 17.26 -12.80 8.97
C PRO A 221 15.99 -13.60 8.74
N THR A 222 14.94 -12.93 8.27
CA THR A 222 13.68 -13.55 7.89
C THR A 222 13.98 -14.69 6.91
N ARG A 223 13.87 -15.94 7.36
CA ARG A 223 13.83 -17.09 6.46
C ARG A 223 12.58 -16.93 5.61
N LEU A 224 12.77 -16.40 4.41
CA LEU A 224 11.79 -16.54 3.33
C LEU A 224 11.67 -18.05 3.05
N LEU A 225 10.54 -18.61 3.38
CA LEU A 225 10.09 -19.92 2.91
C LEU A 225 9.33 -19.74 1.61
#